data_211ca80ccb81ea965262f9ebe98cbe80
#
_entry.id   211ca80ccb81ea965262f9ebe98cbe80
#
_cell.length_a   1.000
_cell.length_b   1.000
_cell.length_c   1.000
_cell.angle_alpha   90.00
_cell.angle_beta   90.00
_cell.angle_gamma   90.00
#
_symmetry.space_group_name_H-M   'P 1'
#
loop_
_entity.id
_entity.type
_entity.pdbx_description
1 polymer ?
#
loop_
_entity_poly.entity_id
_entity_poly.type
_entity_poly.pdbx_seq_one_letter_code
_entity_poly.pdbx_strand_id
1 'polypeptide(L)'
;MLTISIRKIFFTLCIVCGMACSEVAMADTPWSPTSPKHEVRAVWLTTIGGIDWPHSYAQSARSIEKQKGELRTILDQLQRAGINTVLLQTRVRATTIYPSRMEPWDGCLSGKPGTSPGYDALQFAINECHRRGMELHAWVVAIPVGKWDALGCRRLRAKHPKLVRKIGPDGFMDPVKAGTADYIADMCAEITRQYDVDGIHLDYIRYPETWNIKVSREQGRRHITGIVRKVSKRVKALKPWVKMSCSPIGKHDDLSRYSSNGWNAYTRVCQDAQGWLREGWMDALFPMMYFRNNQFFPFALDWAEESYGRIVAPGLGIYFLSPRQKDWPLDDITREMEVLRKQGLGHAYFRSKFFTDNTKGIYDFACQFDRTPALVPPMTWMHETPPQAPTQLQLLPVPNKGVYALSWLPNDRDTVMIRYNVYASRAYPVDVQCASNLVATYLQRWQLLVPADSSRHYAVTAIDRYGNESAPLQQQGIEMTADGYDYLCGAGNHALPSLIKHPMLWCNNEKVEIPKKIMLADVEYVTIENMYGRIVITCSCRKAAAISIKQLPDGVYTLRSLGRKGVTHRLGWFIIKRK
;
A
#
# COMPACT_ATOMS: atom_id res chain seq x y z
N MET A 1 -52.35 -48.36 16.60
CA MET A 1 -52.53 -46.92 16.81
C MET A 1 -51.43 -46.45 17.70
N LEU A 2 -50.40 -45.84 17.13
CA LEU A 2 -49.48 -44.82 17.68
C LEU A 2 -48.29 -44.68 16.73
N THR A 3 -48.60 -44.08 15.59
CA THR A 3 -47.59 -43.51 14.68
C THR A 3 -47.56 -42.02 14.93
N ILE A 4 -46.81 -41.57 15.94
CA ILE A 4 -46.49 -40.16 16.15
C ILE A 4 -45.08 -39.94 15.64
N SER A 5 -45.12 -39.47 14.50
CA SER A 5 -44.26 -38.53 13.76
C SER A 5 -42.84 -38.32 14.29
N ILE A 6 -41.91 -39.15 13.86
CA ILE A 6 -40.46 -38.98 13.93
C ILE A 6 -39.98 -37.68 13.22
N ARG A 7 -40.81 -37.10 12.36
CA ARG A 7 -40.48 -35.84 11.66
C ARG A 7 -40.48 -34.58 12.51
N LYS A 8 -41.22 -34.54 13.63
CA LYS A 8 -41.25 -33.38 14.52
C LYS A 8 -40.09 -33.33 15.52
N ILE A 9 -39.53 -34.49 15.88
CA ILE A 9 -38.40 -34.58 16.79
C ILE A 9 -37.09 -34.19 16.07
N PHE A 10 -36.97 -34.51 14.78
CA PHE A 10 -35.80 -34.09 13.98
C PHE A 10 -35.78 -32.59 13.70
N PHE A 11 -36.92 -31.92 13.56
CA PHE A 11 -36.98 -30.48 13.33
C PHE A 11 -36.69 -29.67 14.60
N THR A 12 -37.04 -30.15 15.75
CA THR A 12 -36.75 -29.50 17.04
C THR A 12 -35.28 -29.71 17.47
N LEU A 13 -34.68 -30.84 17.13
CA LEU A 13 -33.27 -31.10 17.41
C LEU A 13 -32.32 -30.29 16.48
N CYS A 14 -32.73 -30.04 15.24
CA CYS A 14 -31.96 -29.17 14.32
C CYS A 14 -32.04 -27.67 14.67
N ILE A 15 -33.11 -27.21 15.30
CA ILE A 15 -33.23 -25.81 15.75
C ILE A 15 -32.42 -25.57 17.03
N VAL A 16 -32.27 -26.56 17.89
CA VAL A 16 -31.46 -26.46 19.12
C VAL A 16 -29.98 -26.64 18.83
N CYS A 17 -29.57 -27.43 17.81
CA CYS A 17 -28.18 -27.46 17.31
C CYS A 17 -27.78 -26.24 16.48
N GLY A 18 -28.75 -25.51 15.88
CA GLY A 18 -28.46 -24.30 15.09
C GLY A 18 -28.26 -23.04 15.93
N MET A 19 -28.57 -23.06 17.23
CA MET A 19 -28.33 -21.92 18.15
C MET A 19 -27.15 -22.14 19.11
N ALA A 20 -26.45 -23.26 19.02
CA ALA A 20 -25.25 -23.52 19.81
C ALA A 20 -23.91 -23.33 19.01
N CYS A 21 -23.97 -22.71 17.82
CA CYS A 21 -22.82 -22.05 17.20
C CYS A 21 -22.70 -20.62 17.71
N SER A 22 -22.83 -20.42 19.02
CA SER A 22 -22.35 -19.25 19.69
C SER A 22 -20.84 -19.31 19.77
N GLU A 23 -20.21 -18.30 19.21
CA GLU A 23 -18.95 -17.73 19.64
C GLU A 23 -18.04 -18.72 20.39
N VAL A 24 -17.38 -19.59 19.67
CA VAL A 24 -16.07 -20.03 20.12
C VAL A 24 -15.22 -18.76 20.08
N ALA A 25 -15.21 -18.02 21.20
CA ALA A 25 -14.11 -17.14 21.50
C ALA A 25 -12.87 -18.03 21.33
N MET A 26 -12.16 -17.88 20.23
CA MET A 26 -10.86 -18.50 20.06
C MET A 26 -10.04 -17.95 21.23
N ALA A 27 -9.87 -18.77 22.25
CA ALA A 27 -8.92 -18.52 23.30
C ALA A 27 -7.62 -18.17 22.58
N ASP A 28 -7.08 -16.99 22.89
CA ASP A 28 -5.76 -16.61 22.42
C ASP A 28 -4.83 -17.77 22.73
N THR A 29 -4.37 -18.46 21.69
CA THR A 29 -3.38 -19.53 21.88
C THR A 29 -2.16 -18.86 22.51
N PRO A 30 -1.61 -19.39 23.62
CA PRO A 30 -0.58 -18.71 24.41
C PRO A 30 0.71 -18.37 23.67
N TRP A 31 0.79 -18.68 22.39
CA TRP A 31 1.99 -18.60 21.57
C TRP A 31 1.88 -17.72 20.32
N SER A 32 0.70 -17.16 20.01
CA SER A 32 0.60 -16.23 18.87
C SER A 32 1.13 -14.86 19.31
N PRO A 33 2.22 -14.35 18.70
CA PRO A 33 2.69 -13.01 19.02
C PRO A 33 1.60 -12.01 18.67
N THR A 34 1.33 -11.07 19.58
CA THR A 34 0.37 -9.99 19.31
C THR A 34 0.75 -9.27 18.03
N SER A 35 -0.21 -8.98 17.18
CA SER A 35 0.02 -8.20 15.96
C SER A 35 0.64 -6.86 16.30
N PRO A 36 1.82 -6.52 15.76
CA PRO A 36 2.47 -5.24 16.04
C PRO A 36 1.74 -4.11 15.32
N LYS A 37 1.81 -2.89 15.88
CA LYS A 37 1.32 -1.68 15.22
C LYS A 37 2.08 -1.38 13.92
N HIS A 38 3.39 -1.64 13.92
CA HIS A 38 4.27 -1.41 12.77
C HIS A 38 4.89 -2.72 12.29
N GLU A 39 4.57 -3.09 11.07
CA GLU A 39 5.10 -4.29 10.41
C GLU A 39 4.92 -4.16 8.90
N VAL A 40 5.97 -4.42 8.13
CA VAL A 40 5.81 -4.54 6.67
C VAL A 40 5.21 -5.90 6.34
N ARG A 41 4.09 -5.89 5.63
CA ARG A 41 3.40 -7.06 5.08
C ARG A 41 3.30 -6.87 3.59
N ALA A 42 4.25 -7.44 2.85
CA ALA A 42 4.42 -7.14 1.45
C ALA A 42 4.10 -8.32 0.54
N VAL A 43 3.85 -8.02 -0.73
CA VAL A 43 3.71 -9.02 -1.78
C VAL A 43 4.35 -8.53 -3.07
N TRP A 44 5.07 -9.41 -3.78
CA TRP A 44 5.47 -9.15 -5.16
C TRP A 44 4.33 -9.46 -6.11
N LEU A 45 3.98 -8.48 -6.94
CA LEU A 45 2.99 -8.60 -8.01
C LEU A 45 3.71 -8.45 -9.35
N THR A 46 3.90 -9.58 -10.02
CA THR A 46 4.66 -9.67 -11.27
C THR A 46 3.79 -9.34 -12.48
N THR A 47 4.36 -8.60 -13.43
CA THR A 47 3.67 -8.28 -14.70
C THR A 47 4.27 -9.00 -15.90
N ILE A 48 5.48 -9.54 -15.78
CA ILE A 48 6.14 -10.27 -16.86
C ILE A 48 5.26 -11.42 -17.37
N GLY A 49 4.94 -11.39 -18.66
CA GLY A 49 4.09 -12.39 -19.29
C GLY A 49 2.68 -12.50 -18.72
N GLY A 50 2.24 -11.54 -17.90
CA GLY A 50 0.92 -11.56 -17.25
C GLY A 50 0.76 -12.66 -16.19
N ILE A 51 1.86 -13.13 -15.59
CA ILE A 51 1.82 -14.32 -14.69
C ILE A 51 1.09 -14.08 -13.35
N ASP A 52 1.03 -12.84 -12.87
CA ASP A 52 0.16 -12.43 -11.77
C ASP A 52 -0.90 -11.45 -12.24
N TRP A 53 -0.52 -10.49 -13.07
CA TRP A 53 -1.38 -9.47 -13.67
C TRP A 53 -0.64 -8.79 -14.82
N PRO A 54 -1.33 -8.46 -15.95
CA PRO A 54 -2.72 -8.79 -16.26
C PRO A 54 -2.88 -10.16 -16.93
N HIS A 55 -4.06 -10.77 -16.79
CA HIS A 55 -4.41 -12.03 -17.46
C HIS A 55 -5.10 -11.83 -18.82
N SER A 56 -5.37 -10.58 -19.19
CA SER A 56 -6.01 -10.20 -20.45
C SER A 56 -5.30 -9.03 -21.09
N TYR A 57 -5.40 -8.89 -22.42
CA TYR A 57 -4.77 -7.78 -23.14
C TYR A 57 -5.74 -6.61 -23.31
N ALA A 58 -5.27 -5.39 -23.02
CA ALA A 58 -6.00 -4.14 -23.21
C ALA A 58 -5.95 -3.72 -24.71
N GLN A 59 -7.01 -4.05 -25.46
CA GLN A 59 -7.13 -3.79 -26.91
C GLN A 59 -8.43 -3.05 -27.27
N SER A 60 -9.32 -2.87 -26.30
CA SER A 60 -10.58 -2.15 -26.42
C SER A 60 -10.99 -1.56 -25.08
N ALA A 61 -11.94 -0.63 -25.04
CA ALA A 61 -12.45 -0.07 -23.78
C ALA A 61 -12.93 -1.17 -22.80
N ARG A 62 -13.63 -2.20 -23.33
CA ARG A 62 -14.09 -3.34 -22.52
C ARG A 62 -12.94 -4.15 -21.94
N SER A 63 -11.89 -4.44 -22.71
CA SER A 63 -10.74 -5.21 -22.22
C SER A 63 -9.86 -4.41 -21.28
N ILE A 64 -9.78 -3.08 -21.43
CA ILE A 64 -9.14 -2.17 -20.46
C ILE A 64 -9.85 -2.26 -19.11
N GLU A 65 -11.18 -2.14 -19.07
CA GLU A 65 -11.93 -2.25 -17.80
C GLU A 65 -11.86 -3.65 -17.19
N LYS A 66 -11.82 -4.71 -18.01
CA LYS A 66 -11.55 -6.07 -17.52
C LYS A 66 -10.20 -6.16 -16.82
N GLN A 67 -9.13 -5.67 -17.46
CA GLN A 67 -7.77 -5.67 -16.91
C GLN A 67 -7.66 -4.88 -15.60
N LYS A 68 -8.33 -3.72 -15.52
CA LYS A 68 -8.46 -2.93 -14.29
C LYS A 68 -9.26 -3.67 -13.21
N GLY A 69 -10.32 -4.37 -13.60
CA GLY A 69 -11.12 -5.20 -12.69
C GLY A 69 -10.32 -6.34 -12.08
N GLU A 70 -9.48 -7.02 -12.87
CA GLU A 70 -8.55 -8.04 -12.39
C GLU A 70 -7.64 -7.51 -11.27
N LEU A 71 -7.01 -6.34 -11.47
CA LEU A 71 -6.16 -5.73 -10.45
C LEU A 71 -6.94 -5.37 -9.18
N ARG A 72 -8.14 -4.76 -9.33
CA ARG A 72 -8.98 -4.45 -8.17
C ARG A 72 -9.28 -5.69 -7.33
N THR A 73 -9.63 -6.79 -7.98
CA THR A 73 -9.90 -8.07 -7.30
C THR A 73 -8.69 -8.58 -6.53
N ILE A 74 -7.49 -8.55 -7.14
CA ILE A 74 -6.25 -8.93 -6.47
C ILE A 74 -6.01 -8.03 -5.25
N LEU A 75 -6.10 -6.71 -5.42
CA LEU A 75 -5.84 -5.76 -4.33
C LEU A 75 -6.87 -5.85 -3.21
N ASP A 76 -8.14 -6.18 -3.50
CA ASP A 76 -9.16 -6.43 -2.49
C ASP A 76 -8.85 -7.68 -1.65
N GLN A 77 -8.32 -8.73 -2.28
CA GLN A 77 -7.85 -9.91 -1.56
C GLN A 77 -6.63 -9.59 -0.68
N LEU A 78 -5.65 -8.86 -1.23
CA LEU A 78 -4.46 -8.45 -0.49
C LEU A 78 -4.81 -7.60 0.74
N GLN A 79 -5.72 -6.63 0.59
CA GLN A 79 -6.19 -5.81 1.70
C GLN A 79 -6.84 -6.63 2.81
N ARG A 80 -7.70 -7.60 2.44
CA ARG A 80 -8.36 -8.49 3.43
C ARG A 80 -7.36 -9.34 4.21
N ALA A 81 -6.25 -9.72 3.59
CA ALA A 81 -5.18 -10.46 4.24
C ALA A 81 -4.15 -9.57 4.96
N GLY A 82 -4.48 -8.30 5.21
CA GLY A 82 -3.62 -7.39 5.98
C GLY A 82 -2.37 -6.89 5.26
N ILE A 83 -2.24 -7.11 3.95
CA ILE A 83 -1.10 -6.59 3.16
C ILE A 83 -1.15 -5.06 3.14
N ASN A 84 -0.02 -4.43 3.43
CA ASN A 84 0.15 -2.98 3.43
C ASN A 84 1.17 -2.45 2.41
N THR A 85 1.89 -3.33 1.71
CA THR A 85 2.91 -2.94 0.73
C THR A 85 2.85 -3.85 -0.50
N VAL A 86 2.73 -3.24 -1.68
CA VAL A 86 2.73 -3.95 -2.98
C VAL A 86 3.99 -3.60 -3.76
N LEU A 87 4.80 -4.59 -4.07
CA LEU A 87 5.98 -4.47 -4.94
C LEU A 87 5.54 -4.79 -6.38
N LEU A 88 5.09 -3.78 -7.13
CA LEU A 88 4.55 -3.95 -8.49
C LEU A 88 5.67 -3.91 -9.52
N GLN A 89 5.81 -4.98 -10.31
CA GLN A 89 6.80 -5.03 -11.38
C GLN A 89 6.49 -3.99 -12.48
N THR A 90 7.22 -2.88 -12.43
CA THR A 90 6.99 -1.66 -13.23
C THR A 90 7.92 -1.57 -14.43
N ARG A 91 9.19 -1.90 -14.25
CA ARG A 91 10.15 -2.15 -15.32
C ARG A 91 10.48 -3.63 -15.37
N VAL A 92 10.21 -4.26 -16.52
CA VAL A 92 10.35 -5.71 -16.66
C VAL A 92 11.75 -6.07 -17.18
N ARG A 93 12.05 -5.82 -18.45
CA ARG A 93 13.33 -6.12 -19.10
C ARG A 93 13.57 -5.12 -20.24
N ALA A 94 13.98 -3.90 -19.89
CA ALA A 94 14.05 -2.76 -20.79
C ALA A 94 12.69 -2.45 -21.48
N THR A 95 11.61 -2.71 -20.77
CA THR A 95 10.23 -2.37 -21.10
C THR A 95 9.47 -1.97 -19.85
N THR A 96 8.42 -1.16 -19.97
CA THR A 96 7.70 -0.58 -18.83
C THR A 96 6.20 -0.78 -18.94
N ILE A 97 5.50 -0.69 -17.82
CA ILE A 97 4.02 -0.70 -17.77
C ILE A 97 3.43 0.71 -17.65
N TYR A 98 4.21 1.73 -17.91
CA TYR A 98 3.82 3.15 -17.88
C TYR A 98 4.40 3.87 -19.12
N PRO A 99 3.89 5.06 -19.51
CA PRO A 99 4.41 5.83 -20.63
C PRO A 99 5.79 6.42 -20.31
N SER A 100 6.84 5.65 -20.59
CA SER A 100 8.22 6.06 -20.39
C SER A 100 8.80 6.75 -21.63
N ARG A 101 9.65 7.77 -21.40
CA ARG A 101 10.47 8.40 -22.45
C ARG A 101 11.74 7.61 -22.75
N MET A 102 12.11 6.68 -21.87
CA MET A 102 13.35 5.93 -21.93
C MET A 102 13.19 4.57 -22.61
N GLU A 103 12.15 3.82 -22.23
CA GLU A 103 11.93 2.44 -22.66
C GLU A 103 10.51 2.24 -23.25
N PRO A 104 10.32 1.29 -24.16
CA PRO A 104 9.01 1.03 -24.76
C PRO A 104 8.06 0.33 -23.79
N TRP A 105 6.77 0.38 -24.10
CA TRP A 105 5.73 -0.39 -23.42
C TRP A 105 6.02 -1.89 -23.44
N ASP A 106 5.79 -2.56 -22.31
CA ASP A 106 5.82 -4.02 -22.26
C ASP A 106 4.58 -4.62 -22.96
N GLY A 107 4.79 -5.76 -23.62
CA GLY A 107 3.72 -6.45 -24.32
C GLY A 107 2.70 -7.14 -23.41
N CYS A 108 2.98 -7.29 -22.10
CA CYS A 108 2.05 -7.93 -21.17
C CYS A 108 0.71 -7.20 -21.06
N LEU A 109 0.70 -5.87 -21.26
CA LEU A 109 -0.53 -5.07 -21.17
C LEU A 109 -1.39 -5.14 -22.44
N SER A 110 -0.78 -4.94 -23.63
CA SER A 110 -1.50 -4.81 -24.90
C SER A 110 -1.45 -6.06 -25.77
N GLY A 111 -0.64 -7.05 -25.43
CA GLY A 111 -0.31 -8.20 -26.28
C GLY A 111 0.75 -7.91 -27.33
N LYS A 112 1.18 -6.65 -27.48
CA LYS A 112 2.16 -6.23 -28.51
C LYS A 112 3.24 -5.35 -27.88
N PRO A 113 4.52 -5.80 -27.81
CA PRO A 113 5.61 -4.99 -27.29
C PRO A 113 5.72 -3.64 -28.02
N GLY A 114 5.87 -2.56 -27.26
CA GLY A 114 5.97 -1.20 -27.78
C GLY A 114 4.63 -0.51 -28.04
N THR A 115 3.51 -1.18 -27.84
CA THR A 115 2.17 -0.63 -28.06
C THR A 115 1.52 -0.25 -26.72
N SER A 116 1.01 0.97 -26.63
CA SER A 116 0.28 1.44 -25.47
C SER A 116 -0.99 0.61 -25.22
N PRO A 117 -1.32 0.30 -23.96
CA PRO A 117 -2.59 -0.34 -23.61
C PRO A 117 -3.79 0.63 -23.60
N GLY A 118 -3.59 1.90 -23.94
CA GLY A 118 -4.64 2.93 -23.92
C GLY A 118 -4.93 3.53 -22.53
N TYR A 119 -4.14 3.17 -21.50
CA TYR A 119 -4.19 3.78 -20.17
C TYR A 119 -2.83 3.66 -19.46
N ASP A 120 -2.64 4.44 -18.40
CA ASP A 120 -1.47 4.36 -17.56
C ASP A 120 -1.69 3.34 -16.43
N ALA A 121 -1.06 2.16 -16.57
CA ALA A 121 -1.26 1.04 -15.67
C ALA A 121 -0.60 1.28 -14.29
N LEU A 122 0.53 1.99 -14.25
CA LEU A 122 1.21 2.33 -13.00
C LEU A 122 0.40 3.36 -12.20
N GLN A 123 -0.07 4.43 -12.85
CA GLN A 123 -0.91 5.43 -12.17
C GLN A 123 -2.20 4.81 -11.63
N PHE A 124 -2.82 3.92 -12.42
CA PHE A 124 -4.01 3.21 -11.99
C PHE A 124 -3.73 2.34 -10.75
N ALA A 125 -2.63 1.58 -10.75
CA ALA A 125 -2.26 0.73 -9.63
C ALA A 125 -1.96 1.54 -8.35
N ILE A 126 -1.25 2.66 -8.46
CA ILE A 126 -0.99 3.58 -7.34
C ILE A 126 -2.31 4.05 -6.71
N ASN A 127 -3.23 4.55 -7.53
CA ASN A 127 -4.52 5.03 -7.04
C ASN A 127 -5.33 3.93 -6.33
N GLU A 128 -5.30 2.70 -6.87
CA GLU A 128 -6.01 1.57 -6.27
C GLU A 128 -5.36 1.06 -4.98
N CYS A 129 -4.01 1.09 -4.87
CA CYS A 129 -3.29 0.77 -3.64
C CYS A 129 -3.56 1.82 -2.56
N HIS A 130 -3.40 3.11 -2.86
CA HIS A 130 -3.60 4.20 -1.91
C HIS A 130 -5.04 4.25 -1.38
N ARG A 131 -6.04 3.95 -2.22
CA ARG A 131 -7.44 3.86 -1.76
C ARG A 131 -7.68 2.78 -0.72
N ARG A 132 -6.83 1.75 -0.68
CA ARG A 132 -6.88 0.63 0.25
C ARG A 132 -5.93 0.78 1.43
N GLY A 133 -5.24 1.91 1.56
CA GLY A 133 -4.24 2.13 2.60
C GLY A 133 -2.97 1.31 2.43
N MET A 134 -2.63 0.93 1.19
CA MET A 134 -1.42 0.20 0.85
C MET A 134 -0.39 1.10 0.17
N GLU A 135 0.89 0.94 0.52
CA GLU A 135 2.00 1.51 -0.23
C GLU A 135 2.22 0.75 -1.54
N LEU A 136 2.62 1.48 -2.60
CA LEU A 136 3.08 0.89 -3.84
C LEU A 136 4.55 1.25 -4.08
N HIS A 137 5.40 0.22 -4.14
CA HIS A 137 6.78 0.35 -4.58
C HIS A 137 6.91 -0.05 -6.05
N ALA A 138 7.46 0.84 -6.87
CA ALA A 138 7.75 0.52 -8.26
C ALA A 138 8.94 -0.44 -8.34
N TRP A 139 8.65 -1.70 -8.70
CA TRP A 139 9.67 -2.73 -8.83
C TRP A 139 10.38 -2.63 -10.19
N VAL A 140 11.67 -2.32 -10.13
CA VAL A 140 12.57 -2.11 -11.27
C VAL A 140 13.56 -3.26 -11.35
N VAL A 141 13.44 -4.11 -12.37
CA VAL A 141 14.46 -5.11 -12.70
C VAL A 141 15.67 -4.38 -13.31
N ALA A 142 16.76 -4.22 -12.54
CA ALA A 142 17.81 -3.25 -12.84
C ALA A 142 18.79 -3.70 -13.95
N ILE A 143 19.53 -4.78 -13.75
CA ILE A 143 20.60 -5.21 -14.64
C ILE A 143 20.12 -6.00 -15.87
N PRO A 144 19.18 -6.96 -15.79
CA PRO A 144 18.67 -7.67 -16.96
C PRO A 144 17.89 -6.75 -17.92
N VAL A 145 18.12 -6.91 -19.23
CA VAL A 145 17.41 -6.18 -20.30
C VAL A 145 16.67 -7.10 -21.27
N GLY A 146 16.60 -8.39 -20.96
CA GLY A 146 15.82 -9.40 -21.69
C GLY A 146 16.56 -10.06 -22.84
N LYS A 147 15.80 -10.83 -23.65
CA LYS A 147 16.36 -11.51 -24.81
C LYS A 147 17.03 -10.53 -25.75
N TRP A 148 18.17 -10.94 -26.31
CA TRP A 148 19.00 -10.09 -27.16
C TRP A 148 18.23 -9.44 -28.30
N ASP A 149 17.29 -10.19 -28.90
CA ASP A 149 16.49 -9.73 -30.03
C ASP A 149 15.12 -9.18 -29.64
N ALA A 150 14.80 -9.10 -28.33
CA ALA A 150 13.59 -8.46 -27.86
C ALA A 150 13.62 -6.95 -28.10
N LEU A 151 12.44 -6.36 -28.28
CA LEU A 151 12.28 -4.94 -28.63
C LEU A 151 13.00 -4.00 -27.65
N GLY A 152 12.83 -4.21 -26.35
CA GLY A 152 13.48 -3.39 -25.31
C GLY A 152 15.00 -3.43 -25.43
N CYS A 153 15.58 -4.64 -25.49
CA CYS A 153 17.01 -4.82 -25.60
C CYS A 153 17.58 -4.23 -26.90
N ARG A 154 16.89 -4.40 -28.04
CA ARG A 154 17.30 -3.81 -29.32
C ARG A 154 17.30 -2.28 -29.26
N ARG A 155 16.24 -1.66 -28.74
CA ARG A 155 16.12 -0.20 -28.61
C ARG A 155 17.18 0.37 -27.66
N LEU A 156 17.40 -0.29 -26.52
CA LEU A 156 18.43 0.13 -25.57
C LEU A 156 19.83 0.06 -26.18
N ARG A 157 20.18 -1.03 -26.86
CA ARG A 157 21.46 -1.17 -27.55
C ARG A 157 21.67 -0.12 -28.65
N ALA A 158 20.62 0.20 -29.39
CA ALA A 158 20.70 1.21 -30.45
C ALA A 158 21.03 2.60 -29.88
N LYS A 159 20.43 2.97 -28.73
CA LYS A 159 20.68 4.26 -28.07
C LYS A 159 21.97 4.26 -27.26
N HIS A 160 22.31 3.16 -26.61
CA HIS A 160 23.41 3.03 -25.65
C HIS A 160 24.22 1.75 -25.89
N PRO A 161 24.89 1.61 -27.05
CA PRO A 161 25.55 0.36 -27.46
C PRO A 161 26.66 -0.08 -26.49
N LYS A 162 27.28 0.85 -25.77
CA LYS A 162 28.37 0.57 -24.82
C LYS A 162 27.88 0.09 -23.46
N LEU A 163 26.60 0.21 -23.15
CA LEU A 163 26.02 -0.12 -21.83
C LEU A 163 25.51 -1.54 -21.73
N VAL A 164 25.23 -2.20 -22.87
CA VAL A 164 24.58 -3.53 -22.87
C VAL A 164 25.59 -4.59 -23.30
N ARG A 165 25.68 -5.63 -22.49
CA ARG A 165 26.50 -6.81 -22.73
C ARG A 165 25.63 -8.04 -23.02
N LYS A 166 26.04 -8.82 -24.04
CA LYS A 166 25.40 -10.11 -24.35
C LYS A 166 26.00 -11.22 -23.49
N ILE A 167 25.14 -12.02 -22.84
CA ILE A 167 25.53 -13.23 -22.11
C ILE A 167 24.54 -14.32 -22.49
N GLY A 168 24.99 -15.37 -23.17
CA GLY A 168 24.10 -16.35 -23.77
C GLY A 168 23.09 -15.68 -24.70
N PRO A 169 21.79 -16.00 -24.59
CA PRO A 169 20.74 -15.41 -25.41
C PRO A 169 20.23 -14.06 -24.89
N ASP A 170 20.71 -13.57 -23.77
CA ASP A 170 20.17 -12.42 -23.06
C ASP A 170 21.12 -11.22 -23.06
N GLY A 171 20.55 -10.02 -22.95
CA GLY A 171 21.27 -8.76 -22.73
C GLY A 171 21.20 -8.32 -21.28
N PHE A 172 22.28 -7.68 -20.83
CA PHE A 172 22.40 -7.15 -19.46
C PHE A 172 23.06 -5.77 -19.49
N MET A 173 22.66 -4.87 -18.60
CA MET A 173 23.40 -3.64 -18.34
C MET A 173 24.78 -4.01 -17.77
N ASP A 174 25.85 -3.43 -18.27
CA ASP A 174 27.22 -3.71 -17.79
C ASP A 174 27.55 -2.84 -16.56
N PRO A 175 27.65 -3.41 -15.34
CA PRO A 175 27.91 -2.63 -14.13
C PRO A 175 29.25 -1.90 -14.13
N VAL A 176 30.22 -2.35 -14.94
CA VAL A 176 31.54 -1.72 -15.08
C VAL A 176 31.45 -0.38 -15.80
N LYS A 177 30.43 -0.16 -16.61
CA LYS A 177 30.25 1.05 -17.38
C LYS A 177 29.62 2.16 -16.55
N ALA A 178 30.28 3.29 -16.39
CA ALA A 178 29.78 4.42 -15.58
C ALA A 178 28.37 4.88 -16.01
N GLY A 179 28.08 4.90 -17.31
CA GLY A 179 26.77 5.25 -17.84
C GLY A 179 25.64 4.29 -17.45
N THR A 180 25.92 3.07 -16.97
CA THR A 180 24.90 2.16 -16.43
C THR A 180 24.26 2.74 -15.19
N ALA A 181 25.05 3.31 -14.29
CA ALA A 181 24.54 3.96 -13.08
C ALA A 181 23.68 5.18 -13.43
N ASP A 182 24.08 5.98 -14.43
CA ASP A 182 23.30 7.13 -14.90
C ASP A 182 21.96 6.68 -15.48
N TYR A 183 21.97 5.69 -16.35
CA TYR A 183 20.78 5.19 -17.01
C TYR A 183 19.72 4.66 -16.01
N ILE A 184 20.15 3.81 -15.06
CA ILE A 184 19.23 3.25 -14.04
C ILE A 184 18.73 4.36 -13.11
N ALA A 185 19.59 5.31 -12.73
CA ALA A 185 19.20 6.44 -11.90
C ALA A 185 18.20 7.37 -12.61
N ASP A 186 18.39 7.63 -13.90
CA ASP A 186 17.46 8.46 -14.69
C ASP A 186 16.09 7.79 -14.85
N MET A 187 16.05 6.48 -15.03
CA MET A 187 14.81 5.71 -15.07
C MET A 187 14.06 5.76 -13.73
N CYS A 188 14.74 5.52 -12.62
CA CYS A 188 14.12 5.64 -11.29
C CYS A 188 13.67 7.09 -11.01
N ALA A 189 14.42 8.08 -11.48
CA ALA A 189 14.06 9.49 -11.39
C ALA A 189 12.83 9.84 -12.25
N GLU A 190 12.69 9.24 -13.44
CA GLU A 190 11.49 9.39 -14.27
C GLU A 190 10.25 8.92 -13.52
N ILE A 191 10.29 7.72 -12.94
CA ILE A 191 9.18 7.18 -12.13
C ILE A 191 8.90 8.10 -10.94
N THR A 192 9.93 8.45 -10.16
CA THR A 192 9.79 9.28 -8.95
C THR A 192 9.18 10.64 -9.25
N ARG A 193 9.56 11.27 -10.36
CA ARG A 193 9.07 12.59 -10.75
C ARG A 193 7.62 12.55 -11.20
N GLN A 194 7.23 11.54 -11.97
CA GLN A 194 5.93 11.47 -12.62
C GLN A 194 4.85 10.88 -11.74
N TYR A 195 5.20 10.01 -10.78
CA TYR A 195 4.24 9.22 -10.01
C TYR A 195 4.37 9.43 -8.51
N ASP A 196 3.24 9.26 -7.81
CA ASP A 196 3.17 9.27 -6.35
C ASP A 196 3.45 7.87 -5.77
N VAL A 197 4.59 7.28 -6.17
CA VAL A 197 5.05 6.02 -5.59
C VAL A 197 5.56 6.21 -4.16
N ASP A 198 5.37 5.22 -3.31
CA ASP A 198 5.86 5.21 -1.93
C ASP A 198 7.29 4.66 -1.85
N GLY A 199 7.74 3.90 -2.86
CA GLY A 199 9.09 3.37 -2.95
C GLY A 199 9.55 3.05 -4.36
N ILE A 200 10.87 2.98 -4.53
CA ILE A 200 11.57 2.38 -5.67
C ILE A 200 12.21 1.08 -5.17
N HIS A 201 11.82 -0.05 -5.75
CA HIS A 201 12.31 -1.37 -5.41
C HIS A 201 13.24 -1.91 -6.50
N LEU A 202 14.54 -2.02 -6.20
CA LEU A 202 15.53 -2.52 -7.16
C LEU A 202 15.67 -4.05 -7.05
N ASP A 203 15.33 -4.74 -8.11
CA ASP A 203 15.59 -6.17 -8.24
C ASP A 203 16.72 -6.42 -9.23
N TYR A 204 17.40 -7.55 -9.08
CA TYR A 204 18.60 -7.86 -9.87
C TYR A 204 19.65 -6.75 -9.87
N ILE A 205 19.76 -6.00 -8.77
CA ILE A 205 20.85 -5.03 -8.56
C ILE A 205 22.09 -5.76 -8.07
N ARG A 206 22.61 -6.62 -8.94
CA ARG A 206 23.74 -7.51 -8.72
C ARG A 206 24.26 -8.07 -10.03
N TYR A 207 25.40 -8.73 -10.01
CA TYR A 207 25.82 -9.55 -11.13
C TYR A 207 24.89 -10.78 -11.23
N PRO A 208 24.27 -11.04 -12.40
CA PRO A 208 23.47 -12.24 -12.60
C PRO A 208 24.27 -13.53 -12.44
N GLU A 209 23.61 -14.62 -12.14
CA GLU A 209 24.19 -15.95 -11.89
C GLU A 209 25.00 -16.46 -13.08
N THR A 210 24.58 -16.12 -14.28
CA THR A 210 25.20 -16.51 -15.55
C THR A 210 26.42 -15.65 -15.92
N TRP A 211 26.73 -14.61 -15.13
CA TRP A 211 27.81 -13.67 -15.44
C TRP A 211 29.16 -14.16 -14.92
N ASN A 212 30.08 -14.49 -15.84
CA ASN A 212 31.46 -14.72 -15.45
C ASN A 212 32.13 -13.37 -15.08
N ILE A 213 32.21 -13.09 -13.77
CA ILE A 213 32.73 -11.84 -13.21
C ILE A 213 34.25 -11.85 -13.37
N LYS A 214 34.75 -10.93 -14.18
CA LYS A 214 36.18 -10.82 -14.54
C LYS A 214 36.98 -9.84 -13.68
N VAL A 215 36.32 -9.13 -12.76
CA VAL A 215 36.94 -8.21 -11.79
C VAL A 215 36.98 -8.88 -10.41
N SER A 216 37.81 -8.36 -9.50
CA SER A 216 37.77 -8.84 -8.10
C SER A 216 36.38 -8.65 -7.50
N ARG A 217 36.03 -9.47 -6.51
CA ARG A 217 34.70 -9.35 -5.82
C ARG A 217 34.54 -7.97 -5.18
N GLU A 218 35.59 -7.43 -4.65
CA GLU A 218 35.60 -6.08 -4.09
C GLU A 218 35.33 -5.00 -5.16
N GLN A 219 35.99 -5.08 -6.30
CA GLN A 219 35.69 -4.17 -7.42
C GLN A 219 34.27 -4.33 -7.92
N GLY A 220 33.78 -5.59 -8.01
CA GLY A 220 32.38 -5.87 -8.36
C GLY A 220 31.39 -5.22 -7.39
N ARG A 221 31.63 -5.31 -6.07
CA ARG A 221 30.81 -4.63 -5.06
C ARG A 221 30.87 -3.11 -5.21
N ARG A 222 32.05 -2.53 -5.46
CA ARG A 222 32.16 -1.08 -5.73
C ARG A 222 31.34 -0.63 -6.92
N HIS A 223 31.29 -1.42 -8.02
CA HIS A 223 30.48 -1.09 -9.20
C HIS A 223 28.99 -1.12 -8.86
N ILE A 224 28.51 -2.19 -8.23
CA ILE A 224 27.08 -2.33 -7.86
C ILE A 224 26.68 -1.26 -6.85
N THR A 225 27.47 -1.06 -5.78
CA THR A 225 27.23 0.01 -4.79
C THR A 225 27.23 1.39 -5.42
N GLY A 226 28.10 1.62 -6.42
CA GLY A 226 28.11 2.87 -7.19
C GLY A 226 26.79 3.15 -7.90
N ILE A 227 26.15 2.12 -8.47
CA ILE A 227 24.82 2.22 -9.08
C ILE A 227 23.79 2.55 -8.00
N VAL A 228 23.73 1.76 -6.92
CA VAL A 228 22.79 1.94 -5.81
C VAL A 228 22.88 3.36 -5.24
N ARG A 229 24.09 3.82 -4.90
CA ARG A 229 24.34 5.16 -4.38
C ARG A 229 23.83 6.26 -5.31
N LYS A 230 24.03 6.10 -6.62
CA LYS A 230 23.59 7.09 -7.62
C LYS A 230 22.08 7.13 -7.73
N VAL A 231 21.42 5.97 -7.76
CA VAL A 231 19.96 5.86 -7.78
C VAL A 231 19.38 6.50 -6.52
N SER A 232 19.86 6.12 -5.33
CA SER A 232 19.39 6.64 -4.05
C SER A 232 19.50 8.17 -4.00
N LYS A 233 20.68 8.72 -4.31
CA LYS A 233 20.87 10.18 -4.35
C LYS A 233 19.90 10.88 -5.31
N ARG A 234 19.66 10.30 -6.49
CA ARG A 234 18.80 10.90 -7.52
C ARG A 234 17.32 10.87 -7.09
N VAL A 235 16.86 9.75 -6.54
CA VAL A 235 15.48 9.59 -6.03
C VAL A 235 15.23 10.51 -4.83
N LYS A 236 16.13 10.47 -3.84
CA LYS A 236 16.00 11.28 -2.61
C LYS A 236 16.08 12.78 -2.86
N ALA A 237 16.81 13.23 -3.86
CA ALA A 237 16.84 14.64 -4.26
C ALA A 237 15.51 15.12 -4.86
N LEU A 238 14.70 14.23 -5.41
CA LEU A 238 13.36 14.54 -5.95
C LEU A 238 12.27 14.45 -4.90
N LYS A 239 12.24 13.34 -4.17
CA LYS A 239 11.25 13.04 -3.13
C LYS A 239 11.94 12.27 -1.99
N PRO A 240 12.42 12.95 -0.94
CA PRO A 240 13.21 12.32 0.12
C PRO A 240 12.44 11.24 0.90
N TRP A 241 11.12 11.29 0.89
CA TRP A 241 10.25 10.30 1.53
C TRP A 241 10.04 9.01 0.72
N VAL A 242 10.37 8.98 -0.57
CA VAL A 242 10.27 7.75 -1.37
C VAL A 242 11.29 6.75 -0.89
N LYS A 243 10.82 5.60 -0.41
CA LYS A 243 11.67 4.53 0.13
C LYS A 243 12.53 3.92 -0.96
N MET A 244 13.84 3.81 -0.71
CA MET A 244 14.73 2.99 -1.53
C MET A 244 14.76 1.58 -0.96
N SER A 245 14.45 0.58 -1.79
CA SER A 245 14.48 -0.82 -1.37
C SER A 245 15.07 -1.74 -2.45
N CYS A 246 15.47 -2.93 -2.05
CA CYS A 246 15.85 -3.98 -3.01
C CYS A 246 15.55 -5.38 -2.50
N SER A 247 15.58 -6.37 -3.43
CA SER A 247 15.49 -7.79 -3.17
C SER A 247 16.88 -8.46 -3.29
N PRO A 248 17.69 -8.47 -2.19
CA PRO A 248 18.98 -9.15 -2.24
C PRO A 248 18.81 -10.68 -2.21
N ILE A 249 19.86 -11.42 -2.55
CA ILE A 249 19.94 -12.85 -2.28
C ILE A 249 19.69 -13.08 -0.80
N GLY A 250 18.92 -14.10 -0.46
CA GLY A 250 18.40 -14.34 0.89
C GLY A 250 19.44 -14.54 2.00
N LYS A 251 20.68 -14.91 1.63
CA LYS A 251 21.85 -14.92 2.53
C LYS A 251 22.74 -13.76 2.15
N HIS A 252 23.12 -12.93 3.13
CA HIS A 252 24.06 -11.84 2.85
C HIS A 252 25.44 -12.41 2.55
N ASP A 253 25.99 -13.14 3.50
CA ASP A 253 27.26 -13.88 3.35
C ASP A 253 27.20 -15.21 4.11
N ASP A 254 28.28 -15.97 4.14
CA ASP A 254 28.42 -17.12 5.01
C ASP A 254 28.65 -16.66 6.46
N LEU A 255 28.01 -17.35 7.42
CA LEU A 255 28.06 -16.97 8.83
C LEU A 255 29.20 -17.69 9.56
N SER A 256 30.01 -16.95 10.34
CA SER A 256 31.09 -17.53 11.15
C SER A 256 30.59 -18.41 12.29
N ARG A 257 29.40 -18.10 12.84
CA ARG A 257 28.77 -18.82 13.96
C ARG A 257 27.84 -19.94 13.54
N TYR A 258 27.70 -20.18 12.24
CA TYR A 258 26.85 -21.23 11.68
C TYR A 258 27.51 -21.79 10.43
N SER A 259 27.66 -23.13 10.37
CA SER A 259 28.25 -23.78 9.18
C SER A 259 27.35 -23.56 7.97
N SER A 260 27.79 -22.71 7.08
CA SER A 260 27.10 -22.43 5.83
C SER A 260 28.12 -22.26 4.71
N ASN A 261 27.82 -22.89 3.58
CA ASN A 261 28.56 -22.71 2.33
C ASN A 261 27.56 -22.47 1.23
N GLY A 262 27.83 -21.53 0.35
CA GLY A 262 27.04 -21.52 -0.85
C GLY A 262 26.68 -20.18 -1.43
N TRP A 263 25.46 -20.14 -1.94
CA TRP A 263 24.95 -19.01 -2.68
C TRP A 263 24.59 -17.87 -1.75
N ASN A 264 25.32 -16.77 -1.85
CA ASN A 264 25.11 -15.57 -1.04
C ASN A 264 25.23 -14.28 -1.88
N ALA A 265 24.81 -13.15 -1.30
CA ALA A 265 24.79 -11.85 -1.95
C ALA A 265 26.21 -11.26 -2.11
N TYR A 266 26.97 -11.26 -1.03
CA TYR A 266 28.23 -10.50 -0.89
C TYR A 266 29.34 -11.07 -1.73
N THR A 267 29.63 -12.38 -1.58
CA THR A 267 30.78 -13.03 -2.25
C THR A 267 30.45 -13.56 -3.64
N ARG A 268 29.20 -13.99 -3.90
CA ARG A 268 28.84 -14.63 -5.17
C ARG A 268 28.43 -13.64 -6.25
N VAL A 269 27.60 -12.66 -5.90
CA VAL A 269 26.99 -11.73 -6.88
C VAL A 269 27.33 -10.26 -6.63
N CYS A 270 28.29 -9.99 -5.73
CA CYS A 270 28.81 -8.65 -5.43
C CYS A 270 27.74 -7.66 -4.93
N GLN A 271 26.81 -8.14 -4.10
CA GLN A 271 25.66 -7.39 -3.58
C GLN A 271 25.84 -7.14 -2.08
N ASP A 272 26.36 -5.98 -1.70
CA ASP A 272 26.63 -5.57 -0.30
C ASP A 272 25.39 -4.92 0.31
N ALA A 273 24.31 -5.70 0.46
CA ALA A 273 23.01 -5.15 0.86
C ALA A 273 22.98 -4.65 2.31
N GLN A 274 23.65 -5.33 3.26
CA GLN A 274 23.78 -4.85 4.63
C GLN A 274 24.60 -3.56 4.69
N GLY A 275 25.69 -3.46 3.90
CA GLY A 275 26.44 -2.23 3.73
C GLY A 275 25.59 -1.06 3.22
N TRP A 276 24.65 -1.32 2.33
CA TRP A 276 23.74 -0.26 1.83
C TRP A 276 22.75 0.22 2.88
N LEU A 277 22.28 -0.62 3.81
CA LEU A 277 21.51 -0.18 4.97
C LEU A 277 22.36 0.68 5.90
N ARG A 278 23.56 0.21 6.26
CA ARG A 278 24.48 0.91 7.15
C ARG A 278 24.84 2.31 6.61
N GLU A 279 25.13 2.41 5.33
CA GLU A 279 25.48 3.67 4.67
C GLU A 279 24.28 4.55 4.33
N GLY A 280 23.04 4.07 4.56
CA GLY A 280 21.80 4.82 4.29
C GLY A 280 21.44 4.95 2.80
N TRP A 281 21.98 4.08 1.94
CA TRP A 281 21.60 4.05 0.51
C TRP A 281 20.30 3.28 0.27
N MET A 282 19.91 2.40 1.20
CA MET A 282 18.62 1.71 1.23
C MET A 282 17.88 1.99 2.53
N ASP A 283 16.57 2.17 2.44
CA ASP A 283 15.65 2.31 3.56
C ASP A 283 15.04 0.98 3.97
N ALA A 284 14.93 0.06 3.03
CA ALA A 284 14.32 -1.25 3.24
C ALA A 284 14.99 -2.34 2.41
N LEU A 285 15.02 -3.56 2.95
CA LEU A 285 15.42 -4.76 2.21
C LEU A 285 14.34 -5.83 2.28
N PHE A 286 14.21 -6.56 1.17
CA PHE A 286 13.34 -7.73 1.02
C PHE A 286 14.18 -8.93 0.59
N PRO A 287 15.02 -9.50 1.50
CA PRO A 287 15.90 -10.61 1.15
C PRO A 287 15.11 -11.81 0.64
N MET A 288 15.49 -12.38 -0.51
CA MET A 288 14.82 -13.52 -1.14
C MET A 288 15.15 -14.83 -0.40
N MET A 289 14.56 -15.00 0.78
CA MET A 289 14.82 -16.13 1.68
C MET A 289 13.96 -17.35 1.35
N TYR A 290 14.08 -17.85 0.13
CA TYR A 290 13.31 -19.00 -0.36
C TYR A 290 13.98 -20.33 0.07
N PHE A 291 14.17 -20.46 1.38
CA PHE A 291 14.85 -21.55 2.06
C PHE A 291 13.95 -22.12 3.17
N ARG A 292 14.40 -23.14 3.87
CA ARG A 292 13.72 -23.77 5.00
C ARG A 292 14.71 -24.04 6.14
N ASN A 293 14.20 -24.11 7.36
CA ASN A 293 14.91 -24.60 8.55
C ASN A 293 16.29 -23.94 8.74
N ASN A 294 17.35 -24.72 8.81
CA ASN A 294 18.72 -24.25 9.03
C ASN A 294 19.26 -23.32 7.94
N GLN A 295 18.63 -23.29 6.77
CA GLN A 295 18.99 -22.35 5.72
C GLN A 295 18.20 -21.06 5.80
N PHE A 296 17.16 -20.99 6.64
CA PHE A 296 16.34 -19.80 6.86
C PHE A 296 16.66 -19.10 8.19
N PHE A 297 16.46 -19.76 9.33
CA PHE A 297 16.43 -19.10 10.63
C PHE A 297 17.74 -18.41 11.02
N PRO A 298 18.95 -18.99 10.85
CA PRO A 298 20.19 -18.28 11.18
C PRO A 298 20.40 -17.01 10.35
N PHE A 299 19.98 -17.03 9.10
CA PHE A 299 20.12 -15.88 8.19
C PHE A 299 19.04 -14.85 8.43
N ALA A 300 17.84 -15.23 8.91
CA ALA A 300 16.84 -14.28 9.37
C ALA A 300 17.35 -13.47 10.58
N LEU A 301 18.03 -14.13 11.52
CA LEU A 301 18.68 -13.46 12.64
C LEU A 301 19.79 -12.51 12.18
N ASP A 302 20.63 -12.94 11.25
CA ASP A 302 21.67 -12.11 10.66
C ASP A 302 21.09 -10.83 10.01
N TRP A 303 19.99 -10.96 9.28
CA TRP A 303 19.28 -9.80 8.72
C TRP A 303 18.69 -8.88 9.79
N ALA A 304 18.22 -9.41 10.91
CA ALA A 304 17.69 -8.61 12.01
C ALA A 304 18.81 -7.83 12.72
N GLU A 305 19.93 -8.49 13.02
CA GLU A 305 21.09 -7.90 13.71
C GLU A 305 21.76 -6.82 12.86
N GLU A 306 21.86 -7.04 11.55
CA GLU A 306 22.52 -6.14 10.61
C GLU A 306 21.52 -5.20 9.88
N SER A 307 20.37 -4.95 10.49
CA SER A 307 19.34 -4.04 9.95
C SER A 307 19.70 -2.56 10.08
N TYR A 308 20.57 -2.20 11.01
CA TYR A 308 20.96 -0.81 11.32
C TYR A 308 19.75 0.12 11.55
N GLY A 309 18.70 -0.39 12.18
CA GLY A 309 17.46 0.35 12.45
C GLY A 309 16.63 0.64 11.19
N ARG A 310 16.95 0.01 10.05
CA ARG A 310 16.19 0.10 8.80
C ARG A 310 15.17 -1.02 8.71
N ILE A 311 14.29 -0.92 7.70
CA ILE A 311 13.24 -1.91 7.47
C ILE A 311 13.83 -3.17 6.83
N VAL A 312 13.53 -4.33 7.39
CA VAL A 312 13.84 -5.62 6.76
C VAL A 312 12.58 -6.49 6.79
N ALA A 313 12.18 -6.97 5.61
CA ALA A 313 11.02 -7.85 5.42
C ALA A 313 11.41 -9.03 4.53
N PRO A 314 11.92 -10.13 5.11
CA PRO A 314 12.33 -11.30 4.34
C PRO A 314 11.23 -11.86 3.44
N GLY A 315 11.62 -12.23 2.23
CA GLY A 315 10.76 -12.85 1.24
C GLY A 315 10.55 -14.33 1.51
N LEU A 316 9.31 -14.74 1.55
CA LEU A 316 8.87 -16.13 1.75
C LEU A 316 8.62 -16.82 0.41
N GLY A 317 9.21 -17.98 0.21
CA GLY A 317 9.11 -18.75 -1.03
C GLY A 317 7.79 -19.53 -1.15
N ILE A 318 6.64 -18.86 -1.03
CA ILE A 318 5.32 -19.53 -1.03
C ILE A 318 4.99 -20.25 -2.33
N TYR A 319 5.66 -19.94 -3.43
CA TYR A 319 5.50 -20.70 -4.68
C TYR A 319 5.97 -22.16 -4.54
N PHE A 320 6.85 -22.45 -3.59
CA PHE A 320 7.27 -23.81 -3.26
C PHE A 320 6.22 -24.63 -2.51
N LEU A 321 5.15 -24.02 -2.01
CA LEU A 321 3.99 -24.75 -1.49
C LEU A 321 3.28 -25.53 -2.61
N SER A 322 3.36 -25.04 -3.86
CA SER A 322 2.72 -25.71 -4.99
C SER A 322 3.28 -27.13 -5.21
N PRO A 323 2.41 -28.16 -5.39
CA PRO A 323 2.84 -29.51 -5.75
C PRO A 323 3.64 -29.57 -7.07
N ARG A 324 3.44 -28.60 -7.95
CA ARG A 324 4.19 -28.49 -9.23
C ARG A 324 5.61 -27.95 -9.06
N GLN A 325 5.96 -27.50 -7.86
CA GLN A 325 7.28 -26.96 -7.50
C GLN A 325 8.00 -27.92 -6.53
N LYS A 326 8.03 -27.61 -5.24
CA LYS A 326 8.71 -28.42 -4.23
C LYS A 326 7.77 -29.02 -3.19
N ASP A 327 6.49 -28.74 -3.28
CA ASP A 327 5.45 -29.29 -2.40
C ASP A 327 5.72 -29.11 -0.89
N TRP A 328 6.27 -27.94 -0.51
CA TRP A 328 6.55 -27.64 0.89
C TRP A 328 5.28 -27.71 1.74
N PRO A 329 5.36 -28.20 2.99
CA PRO A 329 4.24 -28.07 3.93
C PRO A 329 4.01 -26.60 4.29
N LEU A 330 2.76 -26.25 4.59
CA LEU A 330 2.41 -24.88 5.01
C LEU A 330 3.12 -24.48 6.31
N ASP A 331 3.29 -25.44 7.24
CA ASP A 331 3.92 -25.23 8.55
C ASP A 331 5.34 -24.64 8.48
N ASP A 332 6.08 -24.89 7.40
CA ASP A 332 7.39 -24.27 7.24
C ASP A 332 7.24 -22.76 7.10
N ILE A 333 6.31 -22.29 6.24
CA ILE A 333 6.06 -20.86 6.00
C ILE A 333 5.46 -20.21 7.23
N THR A 334 4.49 -20.85 7.90
CA THR A 334 3.85 -20.26 9.10
C THR A 334 4.85 -20.07 10.23
N ARG A 335 5.75 -21.05 10.43
CA ARG A 335 6.84 -20.95 11.42
C ARG A 335 7.83 -19.84 11.08
N GLU A 336 8.16 -19.68 9.80
CA GLU A 336 9.01 -18.58 9.33
C GLU A 336 8.37 -17.23 9.67
N MET A 337 7.08 -17.05 9.39
CA MET A 337 6.34 -15.82 9.70
C MET A 337 6.33 -15.52 11.21
N GLU A 338 6.08 -16.51 12.05
CA GLU A 338 6.11 -16.35 13.51
C GLU A 338 7.48 -15.90 14.02
N VAL A 339 8.55 -16.51 13.51
CA VAL A 339 9.93 -16.16 13.89
C VAL A 339 10.26 -14.75 13.42
N LEU A 340 9.93 -14.39 12.18
CA LEU A 340 10.17 -13.03 11.66
C LEU A 340 9.48 -11.97 12.53
N ARG A 341 8.21 -12.16 12.88
CA ARG A 341 7.47 -11.24 13.76
C ARG A 341 8.11 -11.12 15.15
N LYS A 342 8.56 -12.23 15.74
CA LYS A 342 9.27 -12.21 17.04
C LYS A 342 10.59 -11.44 16.98
N GLN A 343 11.24 -11.40 15.82
CA GLN A 343 12.47 -10.63 15.61
C GLN A 343 12.21 -9.17 15.22
N GLY A 344 10.96 -8.71 15.21
CA GLY A 344 10.62 -7.36 14.77
C GLY A 344 10.79 -7.13 13.26
N LEU A 345 10.89 -8.20 12.47
CA LEU A 345 10.98 -8.15 11.02
C LEU A 345 9.58 -8.19 10.39
N GLY A 346 9.46 -7.56 9.22
CA GLY A 346 8.30 -7.79 8.35
C GLY A 346 8.41 -9.09 7.57
N HIS A 347 7.47 -9.33 6.66
CA HIS A 347 7.51 -10.44 5.73
C HIS A 347 6.95 -10.05 4.37
N ALA A 348 7.38 -10.75 3.33
CA ALA A 348 6.95 -10.50 1.96
C ALA A 348 6.70 -11.82 1.21
N TYR A 349 5.58 -11.93 0.51
CA TYR A 349 5.20 -13.16 -0.18
C TYR A 349 5.66 -13.15 -1.64
N PHE A 350 6.44 -14.13 -2.04
CA PHE A 350 6.76 -14.36 -3.45
C PHE A 350 5.99 -15.56 -3.99
N ARG A 351 4.94 -15.36 -4.77
CA ARG A 351 4.41 -14.11 -5.34
C ARG A 351 2.87 -14.12 -5.27
N SER A 352 2.26 -13.01 -5.69
CA SER A 352 0.83 -12.74 -5.57
C SER A 352 -0.08 -13.89 -6.00
N LYS A 353 0.18 -14.54 -7.15
CA LYS A 353 -0.65 -15.64 -7.64
C LYS A 353 -0.80 -16.79 -6.62
N PHE A 354 0.29 -17.26 -6.05
CA PHE A 354 0.25 -18.37 -5.08
C PHE A 354 -0.44 -17.98 -3.78
N PHE A 355 -0.37 -16.69 -3.44
CA PHE A 355 -1.05 -16.12 -2.30
C PHE A 355 -2.57 -16.02 -2.53
N THR A 356 -2.99 -15.38 -3.62
CA THR A 356 -4.42 -15.20 -3.95
C THR A 356 -5.12 -16.50 -4.35
N ASP A 357 -4.39 -17.46 -4.90
CA ASP A 357 -4.89 -18.83 -5.18
C ASP A 357 -5.03 -19.68 -3.90
N ASN A 358 -4.67 -19.13 -2.74
CA ASN A 358 -4.70 -19.83 -1.45
C ASN A 358 -3.95 -21.16 -1.44
N THR A 359 -2.77 -21.21 -2.07
CA THR A 359 -2.00 -22.43 -2.20
C THR A 359 -1.71 -23.04 -0.84
N LYS A 360 -2.22 -24.25 -0.58
CA LYS A 360 -2.17 -24.96 0.71
C LYS A 360 -2.71 -24.21 1.91
N GLY A 361 -3.58 -23.20 1.71
CA GLY A 361 -4.20 -22.44 2.81
C GLY A 361 -3.38 -21.25 3.29
N ILE A 362 -2.34 -20.81 2.55
CA ILE A 362 -1.49 -19.66 2.96
C ILE A 362 -2.29 -18.36 3.07
N TYR A 363 -3.29 -18.14 2.21
CA TYR A 363 -4.13 -16.95 2.27
C TYR A 363 -5.00 -16.93 3.54
N ASP A 364 -5.65 -18.06 3.83
CA ASP A 364 -6.49 -18.20 5.03
C ASP A 364 -5.66 -18.02 6.30
N PHE A 365 -4.46 -18.60 6.34
CA PHE A 365 -3.53 -18.41 7.45
C PHE A 365 -3.16 -16.92 7.59
N ALA A 366 -2.79 -16.24 6.50
CA ALA A 366 -2.42 -14.83 6.53
C ALA A 366 -3.59 -13.95 7.03
N CYS A 367 -4.83 -14.22 6.59
CA CYS A 367 -6.02 -13.51 7.08
C CYS A 367 -6.20 -13.62 8.61
N GLN A 368 -5.77 -14.73 9.21
CA GLN A 368 -5.82 -14.92 10.67
C GLN A 368 -4.60 -14.29 11.36
N PHE A 369 -3.41 -14.55 10.84
CA PHE A 369 -2.14 -14.08 11.41
C PHE A 369 -2.00 -12.55 11.34
N ASP A 370 -2.47 -11.94 10.25
CA ASP A 370 -2.43 -10.50 9.97
C ASP A 370 -3.81 -9.83 10.12
N ARG A 371 -4.71 -10.41 10.92
CA ARG A 371 -6.11 -9.96 11.08
C ARG A 371 -6.28 -8.50 11.47
N THR A 372 -5.32 -7.95 12.22
CA THR A 372 -5.31 -6.52 12.57
C THR A 372 -4.45 -5.76 11.57
N PRO A 373 -4.87 -4.58 11.10
CA PRO A 373 -4.03 -3.75 10.24
C PRO A 373 -2.69 -3.40 10.90
N ALA A 374 -1.67 -3.18 10.10
CA ALA A 374 -0.40 -2.67 10.56
C ALA A 374 0.07 -1.51 9.67
N LEU A 375 0.75 -0.54 10.27
CA LEU A 375 1.41 0.54 9.56
C LEU A 375 2.80 0.09 9.10
N VAL A 376 3.27 0.64 7.99
CA VAL A 376 4.68 0.51 7.61
C VAL A 376 5.52 1.28 8.64
N PRO A 377 6.66 0.73 9.11
CA PRO A 377 7.51 1.43 10.07
C PRO A 377 7.96 2.81 9.57
N PRO A 378 7.99 3.84 10.43
CA PRO A 378 8.40 5.18 10.05
C PRO A 378 9.89 5.25 9.71
N MET A 379 10.24 6.13 8.77
CA MET A 379 11.64 6.43 8.41
C MET A 379 12.23 7.53 9.32
N THR A 380 12.32 7.27 10.61
CA THR A 380 12.83 8.24 11.60
C THR A 380 14.26 8.70 11.32
N TRP A 381 15.06 7.88 10.61
CA TRP A 381 16.40 8.24 10.15
C TRP A 381 16.43 9.31 9.05
N MET A 382 15.28 9.61 8.43
CA MET A 382 15.14 10.66 7.41
C MET A 382 14.48 11.91 7.97
N HIS A 383 13.49 11.74 8.83
CA HIS A 383 12.70 12.79 9.45
C HIS A 383 12.05 12.27 10.71
N GLU A 384 12.21 12.97 11.84
CA GLU A 384 11.72 12.51 13.15
C GLU A 384 10.52 13.32 13.67
N THR A 385 10.27 14.50 13.10
CA THR A 385 9.22 15.40 13.61
C THR A 385 7.85 14.93 13.12
N PRO A 386 6.95 14.52 14.04
CA PRO A 386 5.59 14.15 13.65
C PRO A 386 4.82 15.37 13.10
N PRO A 387 3.84 15.14 12.21
CA PRO A 387 2.93 16.20 11.78
C PRO A 387 2.05 16.68 12.94
N GLN A 388 1.40 17.83 12.76
CA GLN A 388 0.43 18.31 13.73
C GLN A 388 -0.85 17.46 13.70
N ALA A 389 -1.45 17.26 14.88
CA ALA A 389 -2.71 16.53 14.98
C ALA A 389 -3.81 17.23 14.17
N PRO A 390 -4.75 16.47 13.59
CA PRO A 390 -5.96 17.05 12.99
C PRO A 390 -6.79 17.77 14.06
N THR A 391 -7.78 18.55 13.62
CA THR A 391 -8.64 19.33 14.51
C THR A 391 -10.12 19.04 14.23
N GLN A 392 -11.00 19.42 15.16
CA GLN A 392 -12.45 19.40 15.00
C GLN A 392 -12.99 18.01 14.61
N LEU A 393 -12.72 16.99 15.44
CA LEU A 393 -13.33 15.68 15.28
C LEU A 393 -14.83 15.75 15.52
N GLN A 394 -15.61 15.25 14.56
CA GLN A 394 -17.09 15.20 14.63
C GLN A 394 -17.56 13.80 14.26
N LEU A 395 -18.55 13.31 14.97
CA LEU A 395 -19.24 12.05 14.71
C LEU A 395 -20.74 12.34 14.55
N LEU A 396 -21.26 12.23 13.34
CA LEU A 396 -22.63 12.57 13.01
C LEU A 396 -23.40 11.36 12.50
N PRO A 397 -24.61 11.09 13.01
CA PRO A 397 -25.41 9.99 12.50
C PRO A 397 -25.80 10.25 11.04
N VAL A 398 -25.72 9.19 10.23
CA VAL A 398 -26.25 9.22 8.87
C VAL A 398 -27.67 8.64 8.89
N PRO A 399 -28.72 9.45 8.65
CA PRO A 399 -30.09 9.01 8.80
C PRO A 399 -30.39 7.71 8.04
N ASN A 400 -31.02 6.75 8.71
CA ASN A 400 -31.50 5.47 8.17
C ASN A 400 -30.44 4.56 7.52
N LYS A 401 -29.14 4.70 7.86
CA LYS A 401 -28.07 3.86 7.31
C LYS A 401 -27.34 3.00 8.33
N GLY A 402 -27.63 3.14 9.63
CA GLY A 402 -26.93 2.39 10.67
C GLY A 402 -25.42 2.69 10.72
N VAL A 403 -25.00 3.88 10.27
CA VAL A 403 -23.61 4.32 10.27
C VAL A 403 -23.51 5.76 10.75
N TYR A 404 -22.34 6.11 11.28
CA TYR A 404 -21.96 7.48 11.56
C TYR A 404 -20.96 8.00 10.51
N ALA A 405 -21.01 9.30 10.23
CA ALA A 405 -19.98 10.00 9.50
C ALA A 405 -18.98 10.59 10.50
N LEU A 406 -17.82 9.97 10.63
CA LEU A 406 -16.68 10.49 11.36
C LEU A 406 -15.94 11.48 10.45
N SER A 407 -15.76 12.72 10.87
CA SER A 407 -15.06 13.75 10.09
C SER A 407 -14.13 14.58 10.96
N TRP A 408 -13.07 15.11 10.36
CA TRP A 408 -12.09 15.96 11.01
C TRP A 408 -11.58 17.01 10.03
N LEU A 409 -10.89 18.03 10.52
CA LEU A 409 -10.20 19.02 9.69
C LEU A 409 -8.69 18.79 9.71
N PRO A 410 -8.01 18.93 8.57
CA PRO A 410 -6.56 18.97 8.55
C PRO A 410 -6.07 20.21 9.31
N ASN A 411 -4.86 20.13 9.83
CA ASN A 411 -4.17 21.32 10.30
C ASN A 411 -3.66 22.11 9.07
N ASP A 412 -3.96 23.41 8.99
CA ASP A 412 -3.69 24.24 7.80
C ASP A 412 -2.20 24.36 7.41
N ARG A 413 -1.29 23.94 8.29
CA ARG A 413 0.16 24.06 8.07
C ARG A 413 0.77 22.92 7.27
N ASP A 414 0.07 21.76 7.10
CA ASP A 414 0.65 20.53 6.59
C ASP A 414 -0.11 19.92 5.39
N THR A 415 -0.78 20.71 4.59
CA THR A 415 -1.85 20.26 3.67
C THR A 415 -1.44 19.35 2.51
N VAL A 416 -0.17 19.24 2.14
CA VAL A 416 0.20 18.59 0.85
C VAL A 416 0.65 17.13 1.02
N MET A 417 1.07 16.70 2.20
CA MET A 417 1.80 15.46 2.41
C MET A 417 1.19 14.55 3.49
N ILE A 418 0.03 14.91 4.02
CA ILE A 418 -0.55 14.26 5.19
C ILE A 418 -1.65 13.29 4.78
N ARG A 419 -1.66 12.13 5.40
CA ARG A 419 -2.72 11.12 5.39
C ARG A 419 -3.22 10.93 6.82
N TYR A 420 -4.29 10.16 7.01
CA TYR A 420 -4.89 9.98 8.33
C TYR A 420 -5.09 8.50 8.65
N ASN A 421 -4.87 8.16 9.93
CA ASN A 421 -5.26 6.88 10.46
C ASN A 421 -6.44 7.09 11.41
N VAL A 422 -7.34 6.12 11.46
CA VAL A 422 -8.50 6.12 12.35
C VAL A 422 -8.43 4.91 13.27
N TYR A 423 -8.64 5.15 14.54
CA TYR A 423 -8.66 4.16 15.60
C TYR A 423 -10.03 4.14 16.25
N ALA A 424 -10.48 3.00 16.72
CA ALA A 424 -11.72 2.83 17.46
C ALA A 424 -11.55 1.85 18.61
N SER A 425 -12.11 2.19 19.78
CA SER A 425 -12.10 1.32 20.97
C SER A 425 -13.38 1.51 21.77
N ARG A 426 -13.75 0.54 22.61
CA ARG A 426 -14.75 0.72 23.65
C ARG A 426 -14.20 1.39 24.90
N ALA A 427 -12.89 1.39 25.09
CA ALA A 427 -12.21 2.11 26.16
C ALA A 427 -11.87 3.53 25.72
N TYR A 428 -11.97 4.49 26.65
CA TYR A 428 -11.52 5.86 26.49
C TYR A 428 -10.47 6.18 27.55
N PRO A 429 -9.36 6.84 27.19
CA PRO A 429 -8.96 7.26 25.84
C PRO A 429 -8.64 6.06 24.94
N VAL A 430 -8.80 6.26 23.61
CA VAL A 430 -8.47 5.23 22.63
C VAL A 430 -6.95 5.08 22.57
N ASP A 431 -6.47 3.88 22.88
CA ASP A 431 -5.04 3.56 22.77
C ASP A 431 -4.66 3.40 21.28
N VAL A 432 -3.95 4.40 20.75
CA VAL A 432 -3.45 4.38 19.37
C VAL A 432 -2.19 3.52 19.19
N GLN A 433 -1.60 2.99 20.25
CA GLN A 433 -0.49 2.04 20.16
C GLN A 433 -0.99 0.60 19.99
N CYS A 434 -2.24 0.34 20.35
CA CYS A 434 -2.86 -0.97 20.19
C CYS A 434 -3.28 -1.20 18.73
N ALA A 435 -2.64 -2.14 18.03
CA ALA A 435 -2.93 -2.48 16.63
C ALA A 435 -4.41 -2.86 16.40
N SER A 436 -5.06 -3.52 17.36
CA SER A 436 -6.47 -3.93 17.24
C SER A 436 -7.45 -2.76 17.21
N ASN A 437 -7.05 -1.58 17.63
CA ASN A 437 -7.85 -0.37 17.56
C ASN A 437 -7.76 0.34 16.20
N LEU A 438 -6.80 -0.03 15.34
CA LEU A 438 -6.61 0.58 14.03
C LEU A 438 -7.68 0.08 13.06
N VAL A 439 -8.56 0.96 12.58
CA VAL A 439 -9.70 0.61 11.71
C VAL A 439 -9.57 1.13 10.29
N ALA A 440 -8.76 2.16 10.05
CA ALA A 440 -8.44 2.63 8.70
C ALA A 440 -7.06 3.29 8.67
N THR A 441 -6.33 3.08 7.57
CA THR A 441 -4.94 3.54 7.40
C THR A 441 -4.78 4.42 6.17
N TYR A 442 -3.86 5.38 6.24
CA TYR A 442 -3.40 6.22 5.13
C TYR A 442 -4.51 6.91 4.33
N LEU A 443 -5.62 7.29 4.99
CA LEU A 443 -6.73 7.98 4.34
C LEU A 443 -6.28 9.34 3.77
N GLN A 444 -6.56 9.56 2.50
CA GLN A 444 -6.34 10.86 1.83
C GLN A 444 -7.54 11.79 1.95
N ARG A 445 -8.55 11.40 2.72
CA ARG A 445 -9.82 12.10 2.94
C ARG A 445 -9.99 12.41 4.42
N TRP A 446 -10.82 13.39 4.73
CA TRP A 446 -11.09 13.88 6.08
C TRP A 446 -12.42 13.34 6.65
N GLN A 447 -12.86 12.21 6.15
CA GLN A 447 -14.12 11.61 6.54
C GLN A 447 -14.08 10.10 6.34
N LEU A 448 -14.71 9.37 7.27
CA LEU A 448 -14.91 7.93 7.22
C LEU A 448 -16.33 7.60 7.68
N LEU A 449 -17.02 6.68 6.99
CA LEU A 449 -18.24 6.07 7.52
C LEU A 449 -17.85 4.93 8.46
N VAL A 450 -18.38 4.96 9.66
CA VAL A 450 -18.16 3.95 10.70
C VAL A 450 -19.48 3.35 11.14
N PRO A 451 -19.52 2.10 11.65
CA PRO A 451 -20.75 1.53 12.19
C PRO A 451 -21.37 2.42 13.27
N ALA A 452 -22.70 2.50 13.31
CA ALA A 452 -23.43 3.22 14.36
C ALA A 452 -23.40 2.40 15.66
N ASP A 453 -22.30 2.52 16.37
CA ASP A 453 -22.07 1.91 17.69
C ASP A 453 -21.70 3.03 18.67
N SER A 454 -22.67 3.41 19.53
CA SER A 454 -22.50 4.47 20.53
C SER A 454 -21.51 4.10 21.64
N SER A 455 -21.19 2.81 21.79
CA SER A 455 -20.19 2.36 22.77
C SER A 455 -18.74 2.54 22.29
N ARG A 456 -18.53 2.99 21.05
CA ARG A 456 -17.18 3.18 20.49
C ARG A 456 -16.74 4.63 20.56
N HIS A 457 -15.52 4.79 21.03
CA HIS A 457 -14.75 6.03 20.96
C HIS A 457 -13.83 5.99 19.75
N TYR A 458 -13.55 7.16 19.18
CA TYR A 458 -12.70 7.28 18.00
C TYR A 458 -11.53 8.20 18.26
N ALA A 459 -10.39 7.87 17.67
CA ALA A 459 -9.24 8.74 17.59
C ALA A 459 -8.75 8.84 16.14
N VAL A 460 -8.27 10.01 15.76
CA VAL A 460 -7.71 10.25 14.42
C VAL A 460 -6.32 10.85 14.59
N THR A 461 -5.36 10.29 13.87
CA THR A 461 -3.99 10.80 13.80
C THR A 461 -3.70 11.27 12.38
N ALA A 462 -2.84 12.27 12.25
CA ALA A 462 -2.19 12.62 11.00
C ALA A 462 -0.91 11.80 10.85
N ILE A 463 -0.61 11.35 9.65
CA ILE A 463 0.62 10.62 9.33
C ILE A 463 1.29 11.26 8.10
N ASP A 464 2.58 11.55 8.20
CA ASP A 464 3.35 12.12 7.10
C ASP A 464 3.85 11.04 6.11
N ARG A 465 4.54 11.46 5.07
CA ARG A 465 5.08 10.55 4.04
C ARG A 465 6.30 9.75 4.52
N TYR A 466 6.88 10.09 5.67
CA TYR A 466 7.93 9.31 6.30
C TYR A 466 7.40 8.26 7.26
N GLY A 467 6.09 8.28 7.53
CA GLY A 467 5.41 7.38 8.44
C GLY A 467 5.34 7.87 9.88
N ASN A 468 5.76 9.12 10.17
CA ASN A 468 5.63 9.69 11.50
C ASN A 468 4.17 10.04 11.76
N GLU A 469 3.67 9.65 12.92
CA GLU A 469 2.28 9.80 13.32
C GLU A 469 2.13 10.87 14.41
N SER A 470 1.15 11.75 14.27
CA SER A 470 0.85 12.82 15.23
C SER A 470 0.31 12.28 16.55
N ALA A 471 0.23 13.15 17.54
CA ALA A 471 -0.66 12.93 18.69
C ALA A 471 -2.10 12.67 18.20
N PRO A 472 -2.89 11.82 18.90
CA PRO A 472 -4.25 11.53 18.50
C PRO A 472 -5.21 12.70 18.83
N LEU A 473 -6.08 13.05 17.90
CA LEU A 473 -7.29 13.80 18.17
C LEU A 473 -8.37 12.81 18.59
N GLN A 474 -8.88 12.95 19.81
CA GLN A 474 -9.86 12.04 20.37
C GLN A 474 -11.16 12.75 20.71
N GLN A 475 -12.24 12.01 20.66
CA GLN A 475 -13.56 12.46 21.09
C GLN A 475 -14.15 11.45 22.07
N GLN A 476 -14.69 11.94 23.18
CA GLN A 476 -15.55 11.15 24.04
C GLN A 476 -16.82 10.75 23.28
N GLY A 477 -17.42 9.62 23.64
CA GLY A 477 -18.60 9.10 22.97
C GLY A 477 -19.75 10.10 22.90
N ILE A 478 -20.71 9.83 22.05
CA ILE A 478 -21.96 10.60 21.95
C ILE A 478 -22.86 10.19 23.11
N GLU A 479 -23.20 11.13 24.01
CA GLU A 479 -24.35 10.96 24.90
C GLU A 479 -25.62 11.33 24.15
N MET A 480 -26.54 10.36 24.01
CA MET A 480 -27.87 10.61 23.47
C MET A 480 -28.78 11.08 24.59
N THR A 481 -29.25 12.33 24.52
CA THR A 481 -30.34 12.81 25.39
C THR A 481 -31.70 12.45 24.80
N ALA A 482 -32.76 12.44 25.63
CA ALA A 482 -34.13 12.12 25.22
C ALA A 482 -34.66 13.01 24.08
N ASP A 483 -34.07 14.20 23.86
CA ASP A 483 -34.42 15.15 22.80
C ASP A 483 -33.45 15.09 21.58
N GLY A 484 -32.64 14.09 21.54
CA GLY A 484 -31.82 13.67 20.38
C GLY A 484 -30.61 14.51 20.10
N TYR A 485 -29.53 14.49 20.65
CA TYR A 485 -28.18 14.97 20.24
C TYR A 485 -27.62 16.15 21.04
N ASP A 486 -27.10 15.89 22.23
CA ASP A 486 -26.11 16.78 22.82
C ASP A 486 -24.70 16.25 22.63
N TYR A 487 -23.80 17.13 22.20
CA TYR A 487 -22.38 16.83 22.10
C TYR A 487 -21.68 17.31 23.36
N LEU A 488 -21.16 16.41 24.17
CA LEU A 488 -20.22 16.78 25.22
C LEU A 488 -18.80 16.79 24.65
N CYS A 489 -18.31 17.96 24.30
CA CYS A 489 -16.88 18.22 24.24
C CYS A 489 -16.34 18.26 25.66
N GLY A 490 -15.24 17.52 25.93
CA GLY A 490 -14.62 17.40 27.23
C GLY A 490 -14.46 18.70 27.99
N ALA A 491 -14.68 18.61 29.28
CA ALA A 491 -14.77 19.65 30.29
C ALA A 491 -13.91 20.91 30.05
N GLY A 492 -14.55 21.96 29.68
CA GLY A 492 -14.08 23.34 29.68
C GLY A 492 -15.26 24.24 29.38
N ASN A 493 -15.74 24.95 30.42
CA ASN A 493 -16.74 26.01 30.29
C ASN A 493 -16.24 27.11 29.33
N HIS A 494 -16.34 26.86 28.05
CA HIS A 494 -16.25 27.90 27.04
C HIS A 494 -17.48 27.85 26.14
N ALA A 495 -18.20 28.96 26.12
CA ALA A 495 -19.26 29.21 25.16
C ALA A 495 -18.84 28.71 23.79
N LEU A 496 -19.70 27.92 23.17
CA LEU A 496 -19.56 27.42 21.80
C LEU A 496 -18.98 28.52 20.90
N PRO A 497 -17.70 28.44 20.48
CA PRO A 497 -17.27 29.26 19.39
C PRO A 497 -18.08 28.80 18.20
N SER A 498 -18.57 29.70 17.39
CA SER A 498 -19.36 29.47 16.19
C SER A 498 -18.89 28.25 15.41
N LEU A 499 -19.48 27.12 15.71
CA LEU A 499 -19.02 25.76 15.39
C LEU A 499 -19.27 25.38 13.94
N ILE A 500 -19.46 26.38 13.06
CA ILE A 500 -19.77 26.12 11.68
C ILE A 500 -18.87 26.93 10.77
N LYS A 501 -17.57 26.60 10.72
CA LYS A 501 -16.78 26.98 9.55
C LYS A 501 -17.23 26.25 8.28
N HIS A 502 -17.91 25.10 8.40
CA HIS A 502 -18.40 24.32 7.24
C HIS A 502 -19.77 23.69 7.54
N PRO A 503 -20.86 24.43 7.35
CA PRO A 503 -22.21 23.96 7.66
C PRO A 503 -22.64 22.79 6.79
N MET A 504 -23.58 22.00 7.32
CA MET A 504 -24.39 21.16 6.47
C MET A 504 -25.19 22.06 5.54
N LEU A 505 -24.99 21.90 4.24
CA LEU A 505 -25.67 22.70 3.24
C LEU A 505 -27.07 22.18 3.02
N TRP A 506 -28.02 23.10 2.91
CA TRP A 506 -29.36 22.69 2.54
C TRP A 506 -29.37 22.13 1.11
N CYS A 507 -29.86 20.92 0.95
CA CYS A 507 -30.14 20.33 -0.35
C CYS A 507 -31.53 19.71 -0.34
N ASN A 508 -32.29 19.93 -1.39
CA ASN A 508 -33.36 19.01 -1.75
C ASN A 508 -32.76 17.94 -2.66
N ASN A 509 -33.41 16.83 -2.90
CA ASN A 509 -32.89 15.73 -3.71
C ASN A 509 -32.57 16.11 -5.19
N GLU A 510 -32.75 17.34 -5.59
CA GLU A 510 -32.53 17.87 -6.93
C GLU A 510 -31.41 18.90 -7.03
N LYS A 511 -31.21 19.72 -5.98
CA LYS A 511 -30.25 20.85 -5.99
C LYS A 511 -29.61 21.04 -4.61
N VAL A 512 -28.34 21.45 -4.61
CA VAL A 512 -27.64 21.97 -3.43
C VAL A 512 -27.39 23.48 -3.63
N GLU A 513 -27.69 24.27 -2.59
CA GLU A 513 -27.48 25.73 -2.65
C GLU A 513 -26.02 26.09 -2.37
N ILE A 514 -25.49 27.06 -3.12
CA ILE A 514 -24.17 27.64 -2.89
C ILE A 514 -24.32 28.79 -1.89
N PRO A 515 -23.60 28.77 -0.75
CA PRO A 515 -23.66 29.84 0.23
C PRO A 515 -23.35 31.22 -0.37
N LYS A 516 -24.24 32.21 -0.18
CA LYS A 516 -24.15 33.57 -0.79
C LYS A 516 -22.82 34.29 -0.51
N LYS A 517 -22.17 34.03 0.63
CA LYS A 517 -20.86 34.61 0.99
C LYS A 517 -19.73 34.23 0.03
N ILE A 518 -19.90 33.20 -0.76
CA ILE A 518 -18.88 32.63 -1.66
C ILE A 518 -18.95 33.26 -3.05
N MET A 519 -20.10 33.77 -3.43
CA MET A 519 -20.30 34.43 -4.74
C MET A 519 -19.54 35.78 -4.88
N LEU A 520 -18.90 36.24 -3.81
CA LEU A 520 -18.19 37.53 -3.75
C LEU A 520 -16.66 37.42 -3.72
N ALA A 521 -16.10 36.20 -3.70
CA ALA A 521 -14.66 35.98 -3.66
C ALA A 521 -14.11 35.51 -5.02
N ASP A 522 -12.80 35.49 -5.19
CA ASP A 522 -12.05 35.03 -6.37
C ASP A 522 -12.24 33.52 -6.70
N VAL A 523 -13.45 33.02 -6.55
CA VAL A 523 -13.81 31.61 -6.82
C VAL A 523 -14.20 31.48 -8.28
N GLU A 524 -13.51 30.58 -8.98
CA GLU A 524 -13.76 30.32 -10.41
C GLU A 524 -14.73 29.15 -10.61
N TYR A 525 -14.54 28.10 -9.82
CA TYR A 525 -15.35 26.89 -9.87
C TYR A 525 -15.78 26.44 -8.48
N VAL A 526 -16.90 25.71 -8.44
CA VAL A 526 -17.33 24.92 -7.29
C VAL A 526 -17.36 23.46 -7.71
N THR A 527 -16.81 22.59 -6.88
CA THR A 527 -16.77 21.14 -7.11
C THR A 527 -17.59 20.41 -6.06
N ILE A 528 -18.24 19.35 -6.48
CA ILE A 528 -18.86 18.37 -5.58
C ILE A 528 -17.99 17.13 -5.60
N GLU A 529 -17.54 16.72 -4.43
CA GLU A 529 -16.79 15.50 -4.22
C GLU A 529 -17.67 14.47 -3.52
N ASN A 530 -17.61 13.23 -3.94
CA ASN A 530 -18.25 12.12 -3.22
C ASN A 530 -17.44 11.74 -1.96
N MET A 531 -17.98 10.84 -1.15
CA MET A 531 -17.32 10.35 0.08
C MET A 531 -15.92 9.72 -0.14
N TYR A 532 -15.55 9.42 -1.39
CA TYR A 532 -14.24 8.88 -1.77
C TYR A 532 -13.26 9.97 -2.23
N GLY A 533 -13.62 11.26 -2.09
CA GLY A 533 -12.79 12.40 -2.52
C GLY A 533 -12.75 12.59 -4.05
N ARG A 534 -13.58 11.86 -4.81
CA ARG A 534 -13.67 12.01 -6.26
C ARG A 534 -14.58 13.18 -6.61
N ILE A 535 -14.10 14.13 -7.42
CA ILE A 535 -14.93 15.17 -8.00
C ILE A 535 -15.95 14.51 -8.94
N VAL A 536 -17.22 14.72 -8.67
CA VAL A 536 -18.35 14.18 -9.42
C VAL A 536 -19.10 15.24 -10.21
N ILE A 537 -19.01 16.51 -9.78
CA ILE A 537 -19.54 17.68 -10.49
C ILE A 537 -18.55 18.83 -10.37
N THR A 538 -18.34 19.58 -11.45
CA THR A 538 -17.66 20.87 -11.47
C THR A 538 -18.58 21.89 -12.10
N CYS A 539 -18.79 23.03 -11.43
CA CYS A 539 -19.66 24.10 -11.90
C CYS A 539 -18.95 25.45 -11.78
N SER A 540 -19.09 26.30 -12.79
CA SER A 540 -18.58 27.69 -12.71
C SER A 540 -19.47 28.54 -11.80
N CYS A 541 -18.85 29.21 -10.81
CA CYS A 541 -19.55 30.08 -9.85
C CYS A 541 -20.28 31.25 -10.47
N ARG A 542 -19.93 31.63 -11.71
CA ARG A 542 -20.52 32.85 -12.35
C ARG A 542 -21.94 32.66 -12.83
N LYS A 543 -22.50 31.45 -12.80
CA LYS A 543 -23.77 31.12 -13.45
C LYS A 543 -24.83 30.44 -12.59
N ALA A 544 -24.57 30.07 -11.34
CA ALA A 544 -25.57 29.34 -10.57
C ALA A 544 -25.53 29.59 -9.06
N ALA A 545 -26.65 29.99 -8.49
CA ALA A 545 -26.88 30.05 -7.04
C ALA A 545 -27.10 28.66 -6.42
N ALA A 546 -27.34 27.64 -7.24
CA ALA A 546 -27.51 26.27 -6.84
C ALA A 546 -27.01 25.31 -7.92
N ILE A 547 -26.51 24.13 -7.53
CA ILE A 547 -26.01 23.09 -8.42
C ILE A 547 -27.01 21.94 -8.47
N SER A 548 -27.37 21.49 -9.68
CA SER A 548 -28.19 20.29 -9.85
C SER A 548 -27.44 19.04 -9.44
N ILE A 549 -28.08 18.22 -8.60
CA ILE A 549 -27.55 16.95 -8.07
C ILE A 549 -28.43 15.76 -8.44
N LYS A 550 -29.38 15.93 -9.37
CA LYS A 550 -30.31 14.87 -9.80
C LYS A 550 -29.64 13.58 -10.24
N GLN A 551 -28.48 13.70 -10.86
CA GLN A 551 -27.69 12.59 -11.41
C GLN A 551 -26.81 11.87 -10.38
N LEU A 552 -26.66 12.44 -9.17
CA LEU A 552 -25.81 11.83 -8.15
C LEU A 552 -26.59 10.75 -7.42
N PRO A 553 -25.99 9.58 -7.13
CA PRO A 553 -26.60 8.56 -6.30
C PRO A 553 -26.76 9.01 -4.85
N ASP A 554 -27.54 8.27 -4.08
CA ASP A 554 -27.64 8.49 -2.65
C ASP A 554 -26.27 8.40 -1.99
N GLY A 555 -25.96 9.35 -1.12
CA GLY A 555 -24.65 9.42 -0.49
C GLY A 555 -24.35 10.73 0.19
N VAL A 556 -23.17 10.81 0.80
CA VAL A 556 -22.62 12.01 1.43
C VAL A 556 -21.67 12.70 0.45
N TYR A 557 -21.81 14.00 0.32
CA TYR A 557 -21.05 14.82 -0.62
C TYR A 557 -20.47 16.04 0.06
N THR A 558 -19.30 16.47 -0.42
CA THR A 558 -18.65 17.72 0.02
C THR A 558 -18.68 18.73 -1.11
N LEU A 559 -19.04 19.96 -0.79
CA LEU A 559 -18.96 21.11 -1.68
C LEU A 559 -17.66 21.86 -1.42
N ARG A 560 -16.89 22.15 -2.46
CA ARG A 560 -15.65 22.93 -2.40
C ARG A 560 -15.65 24.07 -3.41
N SER A 561 -14.91 25.14 -3.10
CA SER A 561 -14.55 26.18 -4.07
C SER A 561 -13.14 25.96 -4.59
N LEU A 562 -12.91 26.33 -5.84
CA LEU A 562 -11.61 26.37 -6.49
C LEU A 562 -11.37 27.80 -6.99
N GLY A 563 -10.39 28.48 -6.42
CA GLY A 563 -9.98 29.82 -6.81
C GLY A 563 -8.99 29.84 -7.97
N ARG A 564 -8.80 31.00 -8.62
CA ARG A 564 -7.89 31.18 -9.77
C ARG A 564 -6.44 30.76 -9.54
N LYS A 565 -5.97 30.72 -8.30
CA LYS A 565 -4.61 30.30 -7.92
C LYS A 565 -4.53 28.84 -7.52
N GLY A 566 -5.54 28.02 -7.82
CA GLY A 566 -5.59 26.61 -7.43
C GLY A 566 -5.89 26.36 -5.94
N VAL A 567 -6.17 27.40 -5.17
CA VAL A 567 -6.51 27.27 -3.75
C VAL A 567 -7.94 26.75 -3.63
N THR A 568 -8.11 25.66 -2.87
CA THR A 568 -9.42 25.06 -2.63
C THR A 568 -9.88 25.31 -1.19
N HIS A 569 -11.15 25.68 -1.02
CA HIS A 569 -11.78 25.79 0.30
C HIS A 569 -13.01 24.90 0.38
N ARG A 570 -13.16 24.19 1.48
CA ARG A 570 -14.38 23.43 1.77
C ARG A 570 -15.49 24.41 2.16
N LEU A 571 -16.64 24.30 1.50
CA LEU A 571 -17.79 25.17 1.71
C LEU A 571 -18.83 24.57 2.65
N GLY A 572 -18.92 23.23 2.62
CA GLY A 572 -19.86 22.48 3.40
C GLY A 572 -20.02 21.06 2.90
N TRP A 573 -20.94 20.33 3.45
CA TRP A 573 -21.29 18.99 3.04
C TRP A 573 -22.82 18.83 3.02
N PHE A 574 -23.33 17.83 2.30
CA PHE A 574 -24.75 17.55 2.19
C PHE A 574 -24.98 16.04 1.94
N ILE A 575 -26.18 15.60 2.21
CA ILE A 575 -26.60 14.21 2.02
C ILE A 575 -27.69 14.17 0.96
N ILE A 576 -27.57 13.28 -0.01
CA ILE A 576 -28.64 12.92 -0.92
C ILE A 576 -29.26 11.63 -0.43
N LYS A 577 -30.58 11.65 -0.24
CA LYS A 577 -31.38 10.48 0.06
C LYS A 577 -32.69 10.58 -0.71
N ARG A 578 -32.87 9.70 -1.68
CA ARG A 578 -34.15 9.56 -2.39
C ARG A 578 -34.96 8.46 -1.72
N LYS A 579 -36.27 8.68 -1.63
CA LYS A 579 -37.20 7.70 -1.06
C LYS A 579 -37.36 6.52 -1.98
#